data_497879fde71d83d2eb2d5e4e53c02050
#
_entry.id   497879fde71d83d2eb2d5e4e53c02050
#
_cell.length_a   1.000
_cell.length_b   1.000
_cell.length_c   1.000
_cell.angle_alpha   90.00
_cell.angle_beta   90.00
_cell.angle_gamma   90.00
#
_symmetry.space_group_name_H-M   'P 1'
#
loop_
_entity.id
_entity.type
_entity.pdbx_description
1 polymer ?
#
loop_
_entity_poly.entity_id
_entity_poly.type
_entity_poly.pdbx_seq_one_letter_code
_entity_poly.pdbx_strand_id
1 'polypeptide(L)'
;VAKRGPKATGVSFRFHKTPGVFVESLVRVTDNSGARLARVIGVRGTKTIWRRIPGAAVGDVVVVSIREGKPELRKQILHGIVVRQRRPFRRPDGTWIAFEDNAIVLITPEGDPKGSEIHGPVAKEAVERHPRLATMVTIVV
;
A
#
# COMPACT_ATOMS: atom_id res chain seq x y z
N VAL A 1 -34.38 14.12 -0.05
CA VAL A 1 -33.19 14.34 -0.88
C VAL A 1 -32.01 14.55 0.06
N ALA A 2 -31.07 13.60 0.07
CA ALA A 2 -29.89 13.73 0.90
C ALA A 2 -29.03 14.91 0.43
N LYS A 3 -28.85 15.92 1.28
CA LYS A 3 -27.93 17.03 1.03
C LYS A 3 -26.50 16.49 1.01
N ARG A 4 -25.78 16.68 -0.11
CA ARG A 4 -24.34 16.46 -0.14
C ARG A 4 -23.70 17.39 0.88
N GLY A 5 -22.96 16.83 1.83
CA GLY A 5 -22.13 17.62 2.73
C GLY A 5 -21.12 18.48 1.99
N PRO A 6 -20.58 19.54 2.60
CA PRO A 6 -19.60 20.40 1.97
C PRO A 6 -18.44 19.56 1.45
N LYS A 7 -18.07 19.77 0.18
CA LYS A 7 -16.86 19.16 -0.39
C LYS A 7 -15.66 19.68 0.43
N ALA A 8 -14.90 18.75 0.96
CA ALA A 8 -13.62 19.12 1.56
C ALA A 8 -12.78 19.82 0.49
N THR A 9 -12.51 21.10 0.67
CA THR A 9 -11.65 21.93 -0.16
C THR A 9 -10.17 21.71 0.14
N GLY A 10 -9.79 20.45 0.41
CA GLY A 10 -8.40 20.07 0.48
C GLY A 10 -7.84 19.88 -0.92
N VAL A 11 -6.63 20.38 -1.16
CA VAL A 11 -5.87 20.07 -2.38
C VAL A 11 -5.63 18.56 -2.38
N SER A 12 -6.52 17.82 -3.04
CA SER A 12 -6.29 16.41 -3.27
C SER A 12 -5.27 16.28 -4.39
N PHE A 13 -4.04 15.96 -4.05
CA PHE A 13 -3.07 15.48 -5.03
C PHE A 13 -3.63 14.19 -5.65
N ARG A 14 -4.29 14.34 -6.77
CA ARG A 14 -4.68 13.20 -7.59
C ARG A 14 -3.46 12.74 -8.37
N PHE A 15 -2.69 11.85 -7.76
CA PHE A 15 -1.69 11.11 -8.52
C PHE A 15 -2.40 10.30 -9.61
N HIS A 16 -1.84 10.32 -10.80
CA HIS A 16 -2.25 9.38 -11.82
C HIS A 16 -1.77 8.00 -11.37
N LYS A 17 -2.68 7.23 -10.80
CA LYS A 17 -2.37 5.92 -10.25
C LYS A 17 -2.18 4.90 -11.36
N THR A 18 -1.04 4.23 -11.35
CA THR A 18 -0.79 3.05 -12.18
C THR A 18 -0.85 1.81 -11.28
N PRO A 19 -1.97 1.06 -11.25
CA PRO A 19 -2.08 -0.11 -10.39
C PRO A 19 -1.07 -1.18 -10.79
N GLY A 20 -0.30 -1.66 -9.81
CA GLY A 20 0.67 -2.74 -10.01
C GLY A 20 0.42 -3.95 -9.12
N VAL A 21 -0.43 -3.83 -8.13
CA VAL A 21 -0.78 -4.89 -7.18
C VAL A 21 -2.27 -5.14 -7.28
N PHE A 22 -2.65 -6.35 -7.62
CA PHE A 22 -4.05 -6.76 -7.79
C PHE A 22 -4.47 -7.76 -6.72
N VAL A 23 -5.77 -7.97 -6.60
CA VAL A 23 -6.31 -9.04 -5.75
C VAL A 23 -5.73 -10.39 -6.19
N GLU A 24 -5.46 -11.26 -5.23
CA GLU A 24 -4.78 -12.55 -5.37
C GLU A 24 -3.25 -12.46 -5.58
N SER A 25 -2.67 -11.27 -5.71
CA SER A 25 -1.22 -11.11 -5.80
C SER A 25 -0.52 -11.48 -4.49
N LEU A 26 0.63 -12.12 -4.60
CA LEU A 26 1.53 -12.34 -3.48
C LEU A 26 2.49 -11.16 -3.38
N VAL A 27 2.58 -10.57 -2.21
CA VAL A 27 3.42 -9.40 -1.92
C VAL A 27 4.33 -9.67 -0.74
N ARG A 28 5.52 -9.08 -0.77
CA ARG A 28 6.44 -9.11 0.36
C ARG A 28 6.00 -8.17 1.46
N VAL A 29 6.22 -8.59 2.69
CA VAL A 29 6.11 -7.72 3.86
C VAL A 29 7.51 -7.27 4.24
N THR A 30 7.73 -5.96 4.27
CA THR A 30 9.07 -5.37 4.44
C THR A 30 9.31 -4.77 5.81
N ASP A 31 8.36 -4.91 6.71
CA ASP A 31 8.52 -4.47 8.09
C ASP A 31 9.10 -5.59 8.98
N ASN A 32 9.44 -5.23 10.21
CA ASN A 32 9.92 -6.16 11.22
C ASN A 32 8.83 -6.79 12.09
N SER A 33 7.58 -6.79 11.63
CA SER A 33 6.44 -7.38 12.34
C SER A 33 6.51 -8.90 12.47
N GLY A 34 7.32 -9.54 11.63
CA GLY A 34 7.49 -10.99 11.59
C GLY A 34 6.74 -11.70 10.46
N ALA A 35 5.92 -11.00 9.71
CA ALA A 35 5.34 -11.51 8.47
C ALA A 35 6.37 -11.42 7.33
N ARG A 36 6.32 -12.35 6.38
CA ARG A 36 7.22 -12.38 5.21
C ARG A 36 6.46 -12.22 3.90
N LEU A 37 5.42 -12.99 3.73
CA LEU A 37 4.63 -13.03 2.50
C LEU A 37 3.15 -12.90 2.83
N ALA A 38 2.45 -12.08 2.06
CA ALA A 38 1.03 -11.88 2.20
C ALA A 38 0.33 -11.99 0.84
N ARG A 39 -0.93 -12.40 0.86
CA ARG A 39 -1.81 -12.40 -0.32
C ARG A 39 -2.79 -11.25 -0.20
N VAL A 40 -2.90 -10.46 -1.25
CA VAL A 40 -3.87 -9.37 -1.32
C VAL A 40 -5.28 -9.94 -1.50
N ILE A 41 -6.19 -9.57 -0.62
CA ILE A 41 -7.60 -9.98 -0.66
C ILE A 41 -8.45 -8.87 -1.27
N GLY A 42 -8.15 -7.62 -0.97
CA GLY A 42 -8.91 -6.48 -1.44
C GLY A 42 -8.14 -5.18 -1.36
N VAL A 43 -8.66 -4.15 -2.00
CA VAL A 43 -8.10 -2.79 -1.98
C VAL A 43 -9.10 -1.87 -1.32
N ARG A 44 -8.65 -1.16 -0.28
CA ARG A 44 -9.51 -0.24 0.47
C ARG A 44 -9.88 0.97 -0.38
N GLY A 45 -11.16 1.35 -0.35
CA GLY A 45 -11.66 2.54 -1.04
C GLY A 45 -11.81 2.40 -2.55
N THR A 46 -11.54 1.24 -3.12
CA THR A 46 -11.73 0.99 -4.55
C THR A 46 -13.13 0.45 -4.80
N LYS A 47 -13.89 1.19 -5.60
CA LYS A 47 -15.16 0.72 -6.15
C LYS A 47 -14.91 0.14 -7.52
N THR A 48 -15.22 -1.13 -7.68
CA THR A 48 -15.12 -1.82 -8.97
C THR A 48 -16.49 -1.98 -9.59
N ILE A 49 -16.52 -2.03 -10.91
CA ILE A 49 -17.68 -2.41 -11.70
C ILE A 49 -17.51 -3.86 -12.16
N TRP A 50 -18.52 -4.39 -12.77
CA TRP A 50 -18.56 -5.76 -13.25
C TRP A 50 -17.29 -6.16 -14.02
N ARG A 51 -16.70 -7.33 -13.69
CA ARG A 51 -15.51 -7.93 -14.28
C ARG A 51 -14.20 -7.14 -14.10
N ARG A 52 -14.22 -6.00 -13.39
CA ARG A 52 -12.99 -5.27 -13.09
C ARG A 52 -12.37 -5.80 -11.81
N ILE A 53 -11.11 -6.23 -11.90
CA ILE A 53 -10.33 -6.68 -10.75
C ILE A 53 -9.81 -5.43 -10.00
N PRO A 54 -10.00 -5.34 -8.67
CA PRO A 54 -9.44 -4.24 -7.89
C PRO A 54 -7.92 -4.22 -7.97
N GLY A 55 -7.36 -3.06 -8.22
CA GLY A 55 -5.91 -2.84 -8.26
C GLY A 55 -5.47 -1.74 -7.32
N ALA A 56 -4.29 -1.91 -6.74
CA ALA A 56 -3.64 -0.95 -5.86
C ALA A 56 -2.34 -0.42 -6.48
N ALA A 57 -2.10 0.85 -6.33
CA ALA A 57 -0.83 1.50 -6.66
C ALA A 57 -0.04 1.77 -5.38
N VAL A 58 1.16 2.32 -5.52
CA VAL A 58 1.98 2.76 -4.39
C VAL A 58 1.22 3.78 -3.55
N GLY A 59 1.23 3.58 -2.24
CA GLY A 59 0.52 4.42 -1.28
C GLY A 59 -0.93 4.02 -1.02
N ASP A 60 -1.48 3.07 -1.75
CA ASP A 60 -2.82 2.55 -1.47
C ASP A 60 -2.82 1.57 -0.31
N VAL A 61 -3.93 1.53 0.42
CA VAL A 61 -4.15 0.59 1.51
C VAL A 61 -4.82 -0.66 0.96
N VAL A 62 -4.23 -1.80 1.26
CA VAL A 62 -4.73 -3.12 0.85
C VAL A 62 -5.08 -3.96 2.06
N VAL A 63 -6.03 -4.87 1.88
CA VAL A 63 -6.35 -5.91 2.86
C VAL A 63 -5.63 -7.18 2.45
N VAL A 64 -4.89 -7.75 3.36
CA VAL A 64 -4.03 -8.91 3.07
C VAL A 64 -4.24 -10.04 4.07
N SER A 65 -4.02 -11.25 3.62
CA SER A 65 -3.92 -12.44 4.45
C SER A 65 -2.46 -12.89 4.51
N ILE A 66 -1.93 -13.06 5.70
CA ILE A 66 -0.54 -13.47 5.89
C ILE A 66 -0.39 -14.95 5.52
N ARG A 67 0.54 -15.24 4.62
CA ARG A 67 0.83 -16.61 4.15
C ARG A 67 2.04 -17.21 4.82
N GLU A 68 3.12 -16.43 4.94
CA GLU A 68 4.35 -16.84 5.54
C GLU A 68 4.81 -15.86 6.60
N GLY A 69 5.39 -16.37 7.66
CA GLY A 69 5.88 -15.58 8.78
C GLY A 69 5.72 -16.31 10.10
N LYS A 70 5.73 -15.55 11.19
CA LYS A 70 5.51 -16.10 12.53
C LYS A 70 4.17 -16.85 12.62
N PRO A 71 4.11 -17.99 13.34
CA PRO A 71 2.88 -18.77 13.46
C PRO A 71 1.66 -17.98 13.96
N GLU A 72 1.90 -17.00 14.83
CA GLU A 72 0.86 -16.13 15.40
C GLU A 72 0.18 -15.24 14.36
N LEU A 73 0.93 -14.83 13.32
CA LEU A 73 0.45 -13.94 12.26
C LEU A 73 -0.14 -14.68 11.07
N ARG A 74 0.19 -15.97 10.92
CA ARG A 74 -0.27 -16.76 9.77
C ARG A 74 -1.79 -16.84 9.74
N LYS A 75 -2.35 -16.72 8.54
CA LYS A 75 -3.79 -16.72 8.25
C LYS A 75 -4.56 -15.52 8.83
N GLN A 76 -3.91 -14.60 9.51
CA GLN A 76 -4.56 -13.36 9.94
C GLN A 76 -4.83 -12.44 8.76
N ILE A 77 -5.92 -11.71 8.85
CA ILE A 77 -6.30 -10.66 7.90
C ILE A 77 -5.90 -9.33 8.48
N LEU A 78 -5.00 -8.64 7.79
CA LEU A 78 -4.43 -7.36 8.23
C LEU A 78 -4.52 -6.34 7.10
N HIS A 79 -4.28 -5.08 7.45
CA HIS A 79 -4.15 -3.99 6.48
C HIS A 79 -2.69 -3.72 6.20
N GLY A 80 -2.38 -3.30 4.97
CA GLY A 80 -1.05 -2.90 4.58
C GLY A 80 -1.05 -1.73 3.60
N ILE A 81 0.04 -0.99 3.57
CA ILE A 81 0.27 0.09 2.61
C ILE A 81 1.27 -0.41 1.58
N VAL A 82 0.95 -0.25 0.30
CA VAL A 82 1.87 -0.59 -0.78
C VAL A 82 2.99 0.46 -0.82
N VAL A 83 4.22 0.01 -0.60
CA VAL A 83 5.40 0.88 -0.56
C VAL A 83 6.29 0.73 -1.80
N ARG A 84 6.22 -0.41 -2.47
CA ARG A 84 6.93 -0.67 -3.73
C ARG A 84 6.05 -1.45 -4.68
N GLN A 85 6.19 -1.18 -5.98
CA GLN A 85 5.57 -2.01 -7.01
C GLN A 85 6.57 -2.30 -8.14
N ARG A 86 6.47 -3.49 -8.70
CA ARG A 86 7.31 -3.92 -9.82
C ARG A 86 6.91 -3.26 -11.14
N ARG A 87 5.64 -3.00 -11.33
CA ARG A 87 5.15 -2.31 -12.52
C ARG A 87 5.66 -0.88 -12.57
N PRO A 88 6.29 -0.43 -13.67
CA PRO A 88 6.74 0.96 -13.79
C PRO A 88 5.57 1.94 -13.70
N PHE A 89 5.78 3.03 -13.00
CA PHE A 89 4.84 4.15 -12.95
C PHE A 89 5.54 5.46 -13.24
N ARG A 90 4.81 6.38 -13.85
CA ARG A 90 5.33 7.69 -14.22
C ARG A 90 5.01 8.72 -13.15
N ARG A 91 6.01 9.51 -12.78
CA ARG A 91 5.84 10.68 -11.93
C ARG A 91 5.49 11.92 -12.76
N PRO A 92 4.93 12.98 -12.14
CA PRO A 92 4.57 14.22 -12.84
C PRO A 92 5.74 14.91 -13.55
N ASP A 93 6.96 14.73 -13.07
CA ASP A 93 8.20 15.26 -13.67
C ASP A 93 8.65 14.48 -14.92
N GLY A 94 7.96 13.43 -15.29
CA GLY A 94 8.28 12.56 -16.44
C GLY A 94 9.20 11.39 -16.10
N THR A 95 9.68 11.25 -14.87
CA THR A 95 10.53 10.15 -14.43
C THR A 95 9.71 8.86 -14.27
N TRP A 96 10.25 7.75 -14.77
CA TRP A 96 9.67 6.41 -14.58
C TRP A 96 10.37 5.70 -13.44
N ILE A 97 9.59 5.13 -12.55
CA ILE A 97 10.06 4.39 -11.38
C ILE A 97 9.56 2.96 -11.43
N ALA A 98 10.45 2.01 -11.18
CA ALA A 98 10.12 0.59 -11.02
C ALA A 98 10.98 0.00 -9.91
N PHE A 99 10.40 -0.90 -9.13
CA PHE A 99 11.11 -1.65 -8.09
C PHE A 99 11.23 -3.12 -8.50
N GLU A 100 12.10 -3.86 -7.84
CA GLU A 100 12.29 -5.29 -8.13
C GLU A 100 11.12 -6.15 -7.66
N ASP A 101 10.39 -5.69 -6.65
CA ASP A 101 9.31 -6.45 -6.02
C ASP A 101 8.08 -5.60 -5.72
N ASN A 102 6.99 -6.29 -5.42
CA ASN A 102 5.81 -5.69 -4.82
C ASN A 102 5.92 -5.86 -3.30
N ALA A 103 5.93 -4.77 -2.56
CA ALA A 103 6.13 -4.79 -1.12
C ALA A 103 5.12 -3.92 -0.39
N ILE A 104 4.75 -4.40 0.79
CA ILE A 104 3.83 -3.72 1.69
C ILE A 104 4.42 -3.57 3.08
N VAL A 105 3.88 -2.63 3.82
CA VAL A 105 4.10 -2.44 5.25
C VAL A 105 2.77 -2.64 5.97
N LEU A 106 2.77 -3.45 7.02
CA LEU A 106 1.56 -3.72 7.78
C LEU A 106 1.19 -2.53 8.68
N ILE A 107 -0.09 -2.25 8.74
CA ILE A 107 -0.66 -1.19 9.58
C ILE A 107 -1.77 -1.74 10.47
N THR A 108 -2.00 -1.04 11.58
CA THR A 108 -3.15 -1.28 12.43
C THR A 108 -4.43 -0.70 11.79
N PRO A 109 -5.63 -1.05 12.28
CA PRO A 109 -6.87 -0.46 11.79
C PRO A 109 -6.92 1.07 11.94
N GLU A 110 -6.20 1.62 12.93
CA GLU A 110 -6.10 3.06 13.15
C GLU A 110 -5.15 3.76 12.16
N GLY A 111 -4.41 2.99 11.38
CA GLY A 111 -3.48 3.49 10.36
C GLY A 111 -2.04 3.65 10.84
N ASP A 112 -1.73 3.18 12.04
CA ASP A 112 -0.36 3.18 12.56
C ASP A 112 0.44 1.99 12.04
N PRO A 113 1.73 2.15 11.76
CA PRO A 113 2.59 1.04 11.40
C PRO A 113 2.65 -0.02 12.51
N LYS A 114 2.57 -1.28 12.13
CA LYS A 114 2.65 -2.38 13.09
C LYS A 114 4.08 -2.67 13.53
N GLY A 115 5.03 -2.53 12.62
CA GLY A 115 6.45 -2.67 12.89
C GLY A 115 7.11 -1.35 13.33
N SER A 116 8.39 -1.41 13.67
CA SER A 116 9.21 -0.25 14.04
C SER A 116 10.23 0.14 12.96
N GLU A 117 10.48 -0.72 11.99
CA GLU A 117 11.48 -0.53 10.95
C GLU A 117 10.98 -1.07 9.61
N ILE A 118 11.35 -0.39 8.53
CA ILE A 118 11.06 -0.82 7.15
C ILE A 118 12.38 -1.15 6.45
N HIS A 119 12.46 -2.33 5.88
CA HIS A 119 13.62 -2.79 5.15
C HIS A 119 13.54 -2.40 3.67
N GLY A 120 14.63 -1.81 3.18
CA GLY A 120 14.78 -1.44 1.78
C GLY A 120 14.16 -0.08 1.41
N PRO A 121 14.18 0.26 0.11
CA PRO A 121 13.67 1.54 -0.35
C PRO A 121 12.14 1.61 -0.29
N VAL A 122 11.64 2.81 -0.10
CA VAL A 122 10.19 3.12 -0.11
C VAL A 122 9.96 4.25 -1.10
N ALA A 123 8.92 4.14 -1.91
CA ALA A 123 8.55 5.21 -2.82
C ALA A 123 8.04 6.44 -2.06
N LYS A 124 8.43 7.62 -2.51
CA LYS A 124 8.04 8.88 -1.86
C LYS A 124 6.52 9.07 -1.79
N GLU A 125 5.78 8.56 -2.77
CA GLU A 125 4.32 8.65 -2.80
C GLU A 125 3.66 7.95 -1.60
N ALA A 126 4.22 6.82 -1.16
CA ALA A 126 3.73 6.14 0.03
C ALA A 126 3.95 6.96 1.29
N VAL A 127 5.11 7.57 1.43
CA VAL A 127 5.46 8.42 2.58
C VAL A 127 4.63 9.70 2.60
N GLU A 128 4.42 10.34 1.46
CA GLU A 128 3.63 11.56 1.35
C GLU A 128 2.15 11.34 1.72
N ARG A 129 1.59 10.20 1.31
CA ARG A 129 0.20 9.85 1.64
C ARG A 129 0.03 9.34 3.07
N HIS A 130 1.06 8.76 3.63
CA HIS A 130 1.07 8.20 4.99
C HIS A 130 2.29 8.71 5.76
N PRO A 131 2.23 9.95 6.29
CA PRO A 131 3.37 10.58 6.96
C PRO A 131 3.93 9.80 8.15
N ARG A 132 3.11 8.96 8.77
CA ARG A 132 3.54 8.10 9.89
C ARG A 132 4.61 7.07 9.51
N LEU A 133 4.74 6.75 8.21
CA LEU A 133 5.82 5.89 7.72
C LEU A 133 7.18 6.58 7.71
N ALA A 134 7.22 7.90 7.66
CA ALA A 134 8.45 8.67 7.50
C ALA A 134 9.49 8.40 8.61
N THR A 135 9.05 8.11 9.82
CA THR A 135 9.94 7.83 10.97
C THR A 135 10.64 6.47 10.88
N MET A 136 10.13 5.57 10.06
CA MET A 136 10.59 4.19 9.96
C MET A 136 11.36 3.90 8.67
N VAL A 137 11.34 4.83 7.73
CA VAL A 137 11.95 4.66 6.41
C VAL A 137 13.39 5.10 6.44
N THR A 138 14.28 4.24 5.97
CA THR A 138 15.72 4.54 5.85
C THR A 138 16.04 5.19 4.51
N ILE A 139 15.43 4.72 3.43
CA ILE A 139 15.69 5.17 2.05
C ILE A 139 14.37 5.51 1.38
N VAL A 140 14.22 6.76 0.95
CA VAL A 140 13.08 7.24 0.15
C VAL A 140 13.55 7.48 -1.29
N VAL A 141 12.83 6.89 -2.22
CA VAL A 141 13.14 6.99 -3.65
C VAL A 141 12.07 7.78 -4.40
#